data_ff9e74d2a9842a08fd18d210d96b4d40
#
_entry.id   ff9e74d2a9842a08fd18d210d96b4d40
#
_cell.length_a   1.000
_cell.length_b   1.000
_cell.length_c   1.000
_cell.angle_alpha   90.00
_cell.angle_beta   90.00
_cell.angle_gamma   90.00
#
_symmetry.space_group_name_H-M   'P 1'
#
loop_
_entity.id
_entity.type
_entity.pdbx_description
1 polymer ?
#
loop_
_entity_poly.entity_id
_entity_poly.type
_entity_poly.pdbx_seq_one_letter_code
_entity_poly.pdbx_strand_id
1 'polypeptide(L)'
;MNDGWFERRTHQWTEWTPQRLVELKRDTGTTVSLVVPARNEEATVGRIVSRVREELIGRVPLLDELVVMDSDSTDATAREAAEAGARVHRTVDVRPDLGHHHGKGEALWKAQFVTGGDVLVFLDADLVEWDTHFVSGLLGPLLQDPGVELVKAFYDRVLDREDARPTHEGGRVTELVARPTLALRWPALSGVVQPLSGEWAIRRSLLRELTVPTGYGVELATLVDTHLRRGVDAIAQVGMGLRGHHHQSLHGLGAMATELLAVADRRAGAGPGADAVELHQYGTGGKTMTTEVGLVERGPASRVGPPPDRPEGPCAREVAGRC
;
A
#
# COMPACT_ATOMS: atom_id res chain seq x y z
N MET A 1 -2.21 28.58 -1.65
CA MET A 1 -3.04 27.63 -2.43
C MET A 1 -2.12 27.07 -3.49
N ASN A 2 -2.12 25.76 -3.74
CA ASN A 2 -1.28 25.16 -4.77
C ASN A 2 -1.71 25.69 -6.13
N ASP A 3 -0.85 26.52 -6.76
CA ASP A 3 -1.13 27.18 -8.02
C ASP A 3 -1.45 26.15 -9.14
N GLY A 4 -2.74 25.75 -9.20
CA GLY A 4 -3.26 24.85 -10.23
C GLY A 4 -2.82 23.37 -10.15
N TRP A 5 -2.19 22.91 -9.03
CA TRP A 5 -1.83 21.49 -8.90
C TRP A 5 -3.06 20.59 -8.94
N PHE A 6 -4.11 20.97 -8.23
CA PHE A 6 -5.34 20.18 -8.15
C PHE A 6 -5.93 19.93 -9.56
N GLU A 7 -6.00 20.95 -10.38
CA GLU A 7 -6.55 20.85 -11.74
C GLU A 7 -5.65 20.02 -12.67
N ARG A 8 -4.33 20.08 -12.51
CA ARG A 8 -3.40 19.36 -13.38
C ARG A 8 -3.17 17.91 -12.98
N ARG A 9 -3.31 17.60 -11.68
CA ARG A 9 -2.91 16.33 -11.07
C ARG A 9 -4.07 15.53 -10.48
N THR A 10 -5.31 16.01 -10.69
CA THR A 10 -6.52 15.27 -10.30
C THR A 10 -7.23 14.76 -11.53
N HIS A 11 -7.41 13.48 -11.60
CA HIS A 11 -7.96 12.76 -12.73
C HIS A 11 -9.17 11.92 -12.31
N GLN A 12 -9.90 11.41 -13.31
CA GLN A 12 -10.95 10.41 -13.13
C GLN A 12 -10.52 9.12 -13.84
N TRP A 13 -10.82 7.97 -13.26
CA TRP A 13 -10.48 6.67 -13.86
C TRP A 13 -11.01 6.51 -15.29
N THR A 14 -12.09 7.21 -15.64
CA THR A 14 -12.73 7.19 -16.97
C THR A 14 -11.93 7.89 -18.07
N GLU A 15 -10.85 8.60 -17.73
CA GLU A 15 -10.00 9.29 -18.71
C GLU A 15 -9.21 8.31 -19.57
N TRP A 16 -9.02 7.08 -19.10
CA TRP A 16 -8.26 6.05 -19.82
C TRP A 16 -9.07 4.78 -20.02
N THR A 17 -9.16 4.35 -21.29
CA THR A 17 -9.63 2.99 -21.57
C THR A 17 -8.50 1.99 -21.28
N PRO A 18 -8.81 0.74 -20.88
CA PRO A 18 -7.81 -0.29 -20.69
C PRO A 18 -6.92 -0.51 -21.93
N GLN A 19 -7.50 -0.42 -23.14
CA GLN A 19 -6.78 -0.54 -24.41
C GLN A 19 -5.74 0.57 -24.57
N ARG A 20 -6.12 1.82 -24.26
CA ARG A 20 -5.18 2.95 -24.32
C ARG A 20 -4.02 2.79 -23.35
N LEU A 21 -4.28 2.26 -22.15
CA LEU A 21 -3.23 1.98 -21.17
C LEU A 21 -2.26 0.89 -21.64
N VAL A 22 -2.74 -0.14 -22.33
CA VAL A 22 -1.87 -1.18 -22.94
C VAL A 22 -0.97 -0.59 -24.03
N GLU A 23 -1.49 0.33 -24.85
CA GLU A 23 -0.68 1.05 -25.84
C GLU A 23 0.41 1.86 -25.14
N LEU A 24 0.07 2.70 -24.17
CA LEU A 24 1.02 3.50 -23.41
C LEU A 24 2.08 2.64 -22.70
N LYS A 25 1.65 1.52 -22.09
CA LYS A 25 2.56 0.57 -21.46
C LYS A 25 3.56 -0.01 -22.46
N ARG A 26 3.08 -0.41 -23.64
CA ARG A 26 3.93 -0.96 -24.72
C ARG A 26 4.90 0.10 -25.26
N ASP A 27 4.42 1.32 -25.51
CA ASP A 27 5.22 2.40 -26.07
C ASP A 27 6.34 2.86 -25.12
N THR A 28 6.10 2.77 -23.80
CA THR A 28 7.11 3.09 -22.77
C THR A 28 7.97 1.88 -22.36
N GLY A 29 7.59 0.67 -22.73
CA GLY A 29 8.24 -0.57 -22.24
C GLY A 29 8.06 -0.83 -20.75
N THR A 30 7.11 -0.15 -20.09
CA THR A 30 6.89 -0.22 -18.64
C THR A 30 6.30 -1.55 -18.25
N THR A 31 6.87 -2.20 -17.24
CA THR A 31 6.32 -3.40 -16.59
C THR A 31 5.58 -3.06 -15.30
N VAL A 32 4.52 -3.81 -14.99
CA VAL A 32 3.62 -3.51 -13.88
C VAL A 32 3.40 -4.72 -12.98
N SER A 33 3.67 -4.56 -11.69
CA SER A 33 3.35 -5.52 -10.64
C SER A 33 2.15 -5.05 -9.83
N LEU A 34 1.12 -5.88 -9.68
CA LEU A 34 0.10 -5.68 -8.66
C LEU A 34 0.46 -6.45 -7.39
N VAL A 35 0.42 -5.77 -6.27
CA VAL A 35 0.68 -6.31 -4.93
C VAL A 35 -0.56 -6.14 -4.06
N VAL A 36 -1.03 -7.24 -3.49
CA VAL A 36 -2.16 -7.28 -2.56
C VAL A 36 -1.63 -7.71 -1.19
N PRO A 37 -1.41 -6.78 -0.25
CA PRO A 37 -1.12 -7.16 1.14
C PRO A 37 -2.39 -7.72 1.77
N ALA A 38 -2.29 -8.89 2.39
CA ALA A 38 -3.44 -9.59 2.98
C ALA A 38 -3.12 -10.12 4.38
N ARG A 39 -4.10 -10.02 5.28
CA ARG A 39 -4.05 -10.66 6.59
C ARG A 39 -5.46 -11.00 7.05
N ASN A 40 -5.78 -12.30 7.09
CA ASN A 40 -7.10 -12.82 7.45
C ASN A 40 -8.23 -12.28 6.56
N GLU A 41 -8.03 -12.40 5.23
CA GLU A 41 -8.94 -11.92 4.19
C GLU A 41 -9.44 -13.07 3.29
N GLU A 42 -9.65 -14.27 3.86
CA GLU A 42 -10.12 -15.45 3.12
C GLU A 42 -11.43 -15.22 2.37
N ALA A 43 -12.29 -14.32 2.88
CA ALA A 43 -13.60 -14.03 2.29
C ALA A 43 -13.52 -13.20 0.99
N THR A 44 -12.44 -12.44 0.77
CA THR A 44 -12.37 -11.42 -0.29
C THR A 44 -11.21 -11.64 -1.26
N VAL A 45 -10.06 -12.09 -0.79
CA VAL A 45 -8.82 -12.16 -1.57
C VAL A 45 -8.94 -13.01 -2.84
N GLY A 46 -9.59 -14.18 -2.77
CA GLY A 46 -9.77 -15.05 -3.92
C GLY A 46 -10.56 -14.40 -5.06
N ARG A 47 -11.62 -13.66 -4.71
CA ARG A 47 -12.43 -12.92 -5.68
C ARG A 47 -11.64 -11.77 -6.31
N ILE A 48 -10.85 -11.06 -5.51
CA ILE A 48 -9.99 -9.96 -5.99
C ILE A 48 -8.98 -10.49 -7.00
N VAL A 49 -8.26 -11.54 -6.63
CA VAL A 49 -7.24 -12.17 -7.49
C VAL A 49 -7.84 -12.69 -8.80
N SER A 50 -8.95 -13.43 -8.73
CA SER A 50 -9.63 -13.99 -9.90
C SER A 50 -10.07 -12.89 -10.87
N ARG A 51 -10.72 -11.83 -10.35
CA ARG A 51 -11.23 -10.72 -11.16
C ARG A 51 -10.12 -9.94 -11.85
N VAL A 52 -9.06 -9.61 -11.12
CA VAL A 52 -7.89 -8.93 -11.67
C VAL A 52 -7.21 -9.78 -12.74
N ARG A 53 -7.02 -11.08 -12.47
CA ARG A 53 -6.33 -11.99 -13.38
C ARG A 53 -7.10 -12.18 -14.68
N GLU A 54 -8.41 -12.37 -14.59
CA GLU A 54 -9.26 -12.51 -15.78
C GLU A 54 -9.21 -11.25 -16.67
N GLU A 55 -9.38 -10.06 -16.08
CA GLU A 55 -9.52 -8.83 -16.85
C GLU A 55 -8.18 -8.22 -17.23
N LEU A 56 -7.22 -8.10 -16.29
CA LEU A 56 -6.02 -7.27 -16.47
C LEU A 56 -4.76 -8.08 -16.82
N ILE A 57 -4.84 -9.41 -16.83
CA ILE A 57 -3.79 -10.28 -17.35
C ILE A 57 -4.32 -11.04 -18.57
N GLY A 58 -5.50 -11.66 -18.46
CA GLY A 58 -6.05 -12.53 -19.49
C GLY A 58 -6.68 -11.78 -20.65
N ARG A 59 -7.58 -10.82 -20.38
CA ARG A 59 -8.32 -10.11 -21.42
C ARG A 59 -7.59 -8.86 -21.92
N VAL A 60 -7.05 -8.06 -20.99
CA VAL A 60 -6.30 -6.84 -21.28
C VAL A 60 -4.94 -6.97 -20.59
N PRO A 61 -3.82 -7.20 -21.30
CA PRO A 61 -2.52 -7.51 -20.69
C PRO A 61 -1.87 -6.24 -20.11
N LEU A 62 -2.49 -5.69 -19.09
CA LEU A 62 -2.01 -4.48 -18.40
C LEU A 62 -1.04 -4.81 -17.26
N LEU A 63 -1.22 -5.94 -16.60
CA LEU A 63 -0.34 -6.42 -15.53
C LEU A 63 0.61 -7.52 -16.04
N ASP A 64 1.86 -7.49 -15.59
CA ASP A 64 2.86 -8.52 -15.87
C ASP A 64 2.91 -9.55 -14.75
N GLU A 65 2.56 -9.17 -13.54
CA GLU A 65 2.51 -10.07 -12.39
C GLU A 65 1.47 -9.63 -11.33
N LEU A 66 0.97 -10.62 -10.60
CA LEU A 66 0.06 -10.45 -9.48
C LEU A 66 0.59 -11.23 -8.27
N VAL A 67 0.89 -10.50 -7.21
CA VAL A 67 1.49 -11.04 -5.98
C VAL A 67 0.58 -10.73 -4.79
N VAL A 68 0.33 -11.75 -3.97
CA VAL A 68 -0.28 -11.58 -2.65
C VAL A 68 0.81 -11.71 -1.59
N MET A 69 0.94 -10.69 -0.75
CA MET A 69 1.83 -10.67 0.41
C MET A 69 1.03 -11.07 1.64
N ASP A 70 1.13 -12.32 2.05
CA ASP A 70 0.46 -12.84 3.23
C ASP A 70 1.22 -12.44 4.51
N SER A 71 0.57 -11.63 5.35
CA SER A 71 1.12 -11.11 6.60
C SER A 71 0.71 -11.97 7.79
N ASP A 72 1.15 -13.24 7.78
CA ASP A 72 0.90 -14.21 8.85
C ASP A 72 -0.59 -14.47 9.11
N SER A 73 -1.36 -14.69 8.05
CA SER A 73 -2.78 -15.09 8.17
C SER A 73 -2.91 -16.42 8.90
N THR A 74 -3.96 -16.54 9.71
CA THR A 74 -4.32 -17.74 10.48
C THR A 74 -5.52 -18.46 9.90
N ASP A 75 -6.15 -17.87 8.88
CA ASP A 75 -7.27 -18.39 8.10
C ASP A 75 -6.81 -18.98 6.76
N ALA A 76 -7.74 -19.16 5.81
CA ALA A 76 -7.44 -19.72 4.50
C ALA A 76 -6.94 -18.69 3.46
N THR A 77 -6.59 -17.45 3.84
CA THR A 77 -6.20 -16.36 2.94
C THR A 77 -5.15 -16.79 1.90
N ALA A 78 -4.03 -17.37 2.35
CA ALA A 78 -2.95 -17.78 1.44
C ALA A 78 -3.39 -18.85 0.42
N ARG A 79 -4.22 -19.80 0.86
CA ARG A 79 -4.77 -20.85 0.01
C ARG A 79 -5.73 -20.26 -1.03
N GLU A 80 -6.70 -19.48 -0.62
CA GLU A 80 -7.68 -18.84 -1.51
C GLU A 80 -7.01 -17.98 -2.59
N ALA A 81 -5.97 -17.22 -2.20
CA ALA A 81 -5.19 -16.41 -3.14
C ALA A 81 -4.42 -17.27 -4.16
N ALA A 82 -3.81 -18.38 -3.72
CA ALA A 82 -3.06 -19.29 -4.58
C ALA A 82 -3.97 -20.04 -5.55
N GLU A 83 -5.12 -20.56 -5.07
CA GLU A 83 -6.12 -21.24 -5.89
C GLU A 83 -6.73 -20.31 -6.95
N ALA A 84 -6.88 -19.02 -6.64
CA ALA A 84 -7.29 -17.98 -7.60
C ALA A 84 -6.19 -17.62 -8.61
N GLY A 85 -4.95 -18.08 -8.40
CA GLY A 85 -3.83 -17.96 -9.33
C GLY A 85 -2.86 -16.82 -9.09
N ALA A 86 -2.82 -16.24 -7.87
CA ALA A 86 -1.76 -15.32 -7.48
C ALA A 86 -0.46 -16.07 -7.11
N ARG A 87 0.67 -15.38 -7.25
CA ARG A 87 1.89 -15.78 -6.54
C ARG A 87 1.77 -15.31 -5.09
N VAL A 88 1.77 -16.25 -4.16
CA VAL A 88 1.65 -15.94 -2.73
C VAL A 88 3.02 -16.02 -2.07
N HIS A 89 3.38 -14.98 -1.31
CA HIS A 89 4.57 -14.95 -0.47
C HIS A 89 4.18 -14.63 0.96
N ARG A 90 4.59 -15.50 1.88
CA ARG A 90 4.50 -15.14 3.31
C ARG A 90 5.55 -14.08 3.61
N THR A 91 5.12 -13.00 4.23
CA THR A 91 5.99 -11.84 4.51
C THR A 91 7.23 -12.23 5.32
N VAL A 92 7.08 -13.18 6.25
CA VAL A 92 8.20 -13.70 7.08
C VAL A 92 9.27 -14.41 6.25
N ASP A 93 8.90 -15.06 5.14
CA ASP A 93 9.82 -15.86 4.30
C ASP A 93 10.56 -15.00 3.26
N VAL A 94 10.13 -13.75 3.05
CA VAL A 94 10.81 -12.82 2.14
C VAL A 94 11.94 -12.12 2.88
N ARG A 95 13.19 -12.32 2.40
CA ARG A 95 14.39 -11.74 3.02
C ARG A 95 14.43 -11.99 4.54
N PRO A 96 14.42 -13.24 4.98
CA PRO A 96 14.47 -13.57 6.41
C PRO A 96 15.75 -13.08 7.10
N ASP A 97 16.81 -12.86 6.32
CA ASP A 97 18.08 -12.26 6.76
C ASP A 97 17.92 -10.82 7.31
N LEU A 98 16.87 -10.12 6.91
CA LEU A 98 16.54 -8.76 7.36
C LEU A 98 15.59 -8.73 8.56
N GLY A 99 15.22 -9.90 9.09
CA GLY A 99 14.21 -10.02 10.14
C GLY A 99 12.79 -9.76 9.63
N HIS A 100 11.85 -9.69 10.57
CA HIS A 100 10.42 -9.52 10.28
C HIS A 100 9.77 -8.57 11.29
N HIS A 101 8.89 -7.72 10.80
CA HIS A 101 8.00 -6.88 11.58
C HIS A 101 6.57 -7.13 11.16
N HIS A 102 5.63 -6.92 12.08
CA HIS A 102 4.22 -6.98 11.75
C HIS A 102 3.75 -5.64 11.18
N GLY A 103 2.83 -5.70 10.23
CA GLY A 103 2.14 -4.54 9.70
C GLY A 103 2.12 -4.45 8.18
N LYS A 104 1.24 -3.58 7.68
CA LYS A 104 1.00 -3.39 6.25
C LYS A 104 2.27 -2.92 5.54
N GLY A 105 2.96 -1.93 6.10
CA GLY A 105 4.14 -1.36 5.48
C GLY A 105 5.30 -2.36 5.35
N GLU A 106 5.45 -3.32 6.27
CA GLU A 106 6.41 -4.41 6.15
C GLU A 106 6.13 -5.26 4.91
N ALA A 107 4.86 -5.63 4.68
CA ALA A 107 4.46 -6.39 3.49
C ALA A 107 4.77 -5.62 2.19
N LEU A 108 4.48 -4.30 2.16
CA LEU A 108 4.75 -3.45 1.00
C LEU A 108 6.25 -3.27 0.76
N TRP A 109 7.04 -3.10 1.83
CA TRP A 109 8.49 -3.00 1.71
C TRP A 109 9.12 -4.30 1.20
N LYS A 110 8.70 -5.44 1.74
CA LYS A 110 9.20 -6.76 1.33
C LYS A 110 8.73 -7.17 -0.07
N ALA A 111 7.58 -6.70 -0.54
CA ALA A 111 7.10 -6.95 -1.90
C ALA A 111 8.12 -6.51 -2.97
N GLN A 112 8.95 -5.50 -2.69
CA GLN A 112 9.98 -5.03 -3.61
C GLN A 112 11.04 -6.08 -3.94
N PHE A 113 11.21 -7.12 -3.12
CA PHE A 113 12.19 -8.19 -3.31
C PHE A 113 11.63 -9.41 -4.06
N VAL A 114 10.32 -9.48 -4.25
CA VAL A 114 9.64 -10.61 -4.93
C VAL A 114 8.86 -10.20 -6.16
N THR A 115 8.93 -8.92 -6.53
CA THR A 115 8.29 -8.36 -7.73
C THR A 115 9.34 -7.75 -8.67
N GLY A 116 9.03 -7.67 -9.96
CA GLY A 116 9.95 -7.19 -11.02
C GLY A 116 9.48 -5.93 -11.77
N GLY A 117 8.21 -5.52 -11.66
CA GLY A 117 7.64 -4.42 -12.45
C GLY A 117 8.26 -3.06 -12.13
N ASP A 118 8.36 -2.19 -13.14
CA ASP A 118 8.83 -0.81 -13.02
C ASP A 118 7.86 0.05 -12.22
N VAL A 119 6.59 -0.32 -12.24
CA VAL A 119 5.51 0.28 -11.44
C VAL A 119 4.93 -0.79 -10.51
N LEU A 120 4.77 -0.44 -9.25
CA LEU A 120 4.02 -1.24 -8.28
C LEU A 120 2.67 -0.58 -8.04
N VAL A 121 1.61 -1.37 -8.17
CA VAL A 121 0.25 -1.00 -7.75
C VAL A 121 -0.05 -1.74 -6.47
N PHE A 122 -0.55 -1.06 -5.47
CA PHE A 122 -1.01 -1.63 -4.21
C PHE A 122 -2.53 -1.57 -4.14
N LEU A 123 -3.14 -2.67 -3.76
CA LEU A 123 -4.59 -2.82 -3.65
C LEU A 123 -4.91 -3.57 -2.37
N ASP A 124 -5.78 -3.03 -1.53
CA ASP A 124 -6.19 -3.68 -0.29
C ASP A 124 -6.95 -4.99 -0.56
N ALA A 125 -6.80 -5.97 0.33
CA ALA A 125 -7.41 -7.30 0.19
C ALA A 125 -8.85 -7.38 0.70
N ASP A 126 -9.34 -6.36 1.42
CA ASP A 126 -10.67 -6.29 2.05
C ASP A 126 -11.75 -5.60 1.19
N LEU A 127 -11.50 -5.41 -0.09
CA LEU A 127 -12.41 -4.69 -0.98
C LEU A 127 -13.68 -5.48 -1.27
N VAL A 128 -14.83 -4.88 -1.01
CA VAL A 128 -16.16 -5.46 -1.27
C VAL A 128 -16.80 -4.83 -2.51
N GLU A 129 -16.91 -3.51 -2.55
CA GLU A 129 -17.43 -2.74 -3.69
C GLU A 129 -16.24 -2.11 -4.42
N TRP A 130 -15.82 -2.75 -5.51
CA TRP A 130 -14.69 -2.32 -6.33
C TRP A 130 -14.75 -3.00 -7.70
N ASP A 131 -13.98 -2.54 -8.67
CA ASP A 131 -13.71 -3.26 -9.92
C ASP A 131 -12.29 -2.93 -10.42
N THR A 132 -11.88 -3.54 -11.51
CA THR A 132 -10.53 -3.46 -12.08
C THR A 132 -10.10 -2.05 -12.47
N HIS A 133 -11.03 -1.11 -12.58
CA HIS A 133 -10.72 0.31 -12.78
C HIS A 133 -9.94 0.94 -11.61
N PHE A 134 -9.98 0.34 -10.41
CA PHE A 134 -9.09 0.73 -9.30
C PHE A 134 -7.61 0.54 -9.63
N VAL A 135 -7.29 -0.48 -10.42
CA VAL A 135 -5.93 -0.74 -10.89
C VAL A 135 -5.62 0.08 -12.13
N SER A 136 -6.48 0.00 -13.16
CA SER A 136 -6.22 0.70 -14.42
C SER A 136 -6.20 2.23 -14.27
N GLY A 137 -7.07 2.79 -13.44
CA GLY A 137 -7.08 4.23 -13.17
C GLY A 137 -5.78 4.72 -12.53
N LEU A 138 -5.23 3.98 -11.56
CA LEU A 138 -3.95 4.33 -10.93
C LEU A 138 -2.77 4.33 -11.92
N LEU A 139 -2.83 3.51 -12.96
CA LEU A 139 -1.77 3.42 -13.96
C LEU A 139 -1.82 4.58 -14.98
N GLY A 140 -2.97 5.20 -15.18
CA GLY A 140 -3.16 6.24 -16.17
C GLY A 140 -2.13 7.36 -16.10
N PRO A 141 -2.03 8.11 -14.99
CA PRO A 141 -1.06 9.20 -14.87
C PRO A 141 0.39 8.73 -14.99
N LEU A 142 0.73 7.56 -14.42
CA LEU A 142 2.09 7.00 -14.46
C LEU A 142 2.54 6.62 -15.86
N LEU A 143 1.65 6.08 -16.67
CA LEU A 143 1.97 5.67 -18.05
C LEU A 143 1.97 6.85 -19.02
N GLN A 144 1.16 7.88 -18.75
CA GLN A 144 1.01 9.05 -19.61
C GLN A 144 2.09 10.10 -19.36
N ASP A 145 2.48 10.34 -18.11
CA ASP A 145 3.43 11.39 -17.72
C ASP A 145 4.63 10.79 -16.96
N PRO A 146 5.83 10.81 -17.56
CA PRO A 146 7.04 10.32 -16.89
C PRO A 146 7.42 11.12 -15.65
N GLY A 147 6.91 12.35 -15.48
CA GLY A 147 7.12 13.19 -14.30
C GLY A 147 6.27 12.76 -13.10
N VAL A 148 5.23 11.96 -13.31
CA VAL A 148 4.43 11.38 -12.22
C VAL A 148 5.13 10.14 -11.69
N GLU A 149 5.38 10.10 -10.38
CA GLU A 149 6.05 8.99 -9.71
C GLU A 149 5.16 8.29 -8.66
N LEU A 150 4.15 9.00 -8.11
CA LEU A 150 3.18 8.47 -7.15
C LEU A 150 1.76 8.85 -7.56
N VAL A 151 0.84 7.89 -7.54
CA VAL A 151 -0.60 8.12 -7.78
C VAL A 151 -1.39 7.57 -6.60
N LYS A 152 -2.28 8.39 -6.05
CA LYS A 152 -3.20 8.02 -4.96
C LYS A 152 -4.63 7.90 -5.48
N ALA A 153 -5.34 6.86 -5.09
CA ALA A 153 -6.79 6.80 -5.32
C ALA A 153 -7.54 7.72 -4.34
N PHE A 154 -8.68 8.23 -4.79
CA PHE A 154 -9.72 8.75 -3.90
C PHE A 154 -11.09 8.28 -4.38
N TYR A 155 -12.03 8.18 -3.45
CA TYR A 155 -13.37 7.65 -3.72
C TYR A 155 -14.37 8.21 -2.72
N ASP A 156 -15.64 8.24 -3.14
CA ASP A 156 -16.75 8.55 -2.25
C ASP A 156 -17.05 7.32 -1.38
N ARG A 157 -17.09 7.51 -0.08
CA ARG A 157 -17.35 6.44 0.88
C ARG A 157 -18.86 6.26 1.07
N VAL A 158 -19.34 5.05 0.81
CA VAL A 158 -20.70 4.66 1.18
C VAL A 158 -20.61 3.97 2.54
N LEU A 159 -21.28 4.55 3.55
CA LEU A 159 -21.47 3.86 4.82
C LEU A 159 -22.59 2.85 4.66
N ASP A 160 -22.36 1.62 5.10
CA ASP A 160 -23.33 0.53 5.12
C ASP A 160 -24.40 0.83 6.19
N ARG A 161 -25.41 1.63 5.81
CA ARG A 161 -26.61 1.93 6.59
C ARG A 161 -27.82 1.96 5.66
N GLU A 162 -28.93 1.41 6.11
CA GLU A 162 -30.20 1.35 5.40
C GLU A 162 -30.73 2.72 4.90
N ASP A 163 -30.17 3.84 5.41
CA ASP A 163 -30.48 5.22 5.02
C ASP A 163 -29.29 5.94 4.35
N ALA A 164 -28.35 5.23 3.77
CA ALA A 164 -27.06 5.77 3.35
C ALA A 164 -27.17 6.76 2.19
N ARG A 165 -27.13 8.05 2.49
CA ARG A 165 -26.60 9.05 1.56
C ARG A 165 -25.09 8.91 1.51
N PRO A 166 -24.45 8.98 0.32
CA PRO A 166 -23.00 9.05 0.22
C PRO A 166 -22.52 10.18 1.15
N THR A 167 -21.71 9.85 2.15
CA THR A 167 -21.09 10.88 2.95
C THR A 167 -19.78 11.22 2.26
N HIS A 168 -19.61 12.46 1.84
CA HIS A 168 -18.33 12.99 1.36
C HIS A 168 -17.31 13.14 2.50
N GLU A 169 -17.61 12.60 3.67
CA GLU A 169 -16.73 12.61 4.83
C GLU A 169 -15.66 11.52 4.64
N GLY A 170 -14.41 11.93 4.65
CA GLY A 170 -13.26 11.04 4.69
C GLY A 170 -13.26 10.15 5.93
N GLY A 171 -12.31 9.19 6.02
CA GLY A 171 -12.13 8.39 7.23
C GLY A 171 -11.79 9.28 8.43
N ARG A 172 -12.26 8.93 9.62
CA ARG A 172 -12.04 9.70 10.87
C ARG A 172 -10.57 10.07 11.10
N VAL A 173 -9.65 9.15 10.88
CA VAL A 173 -8.20 9.42 11.00
C VAL A 173 -7.71 10.35 9.89
N THR A 174 -8.27 10.25 8.69
CA THR A 174 -7.96 11.17 7.60
C THR A 174 -8.34 12.60 7.99
N GLU A 175 -9.57 12.82 8.44
CA GLU A 175 -10.08 14.16 8.73
C GLU A 175 -9.49 14.76 10.03
N LEU A 176 -9.29 13.92 11.08
CA LEU A 176 -8.89 14.39 12.39
C LEU A 176 -7.37 14.40 12.62
N VAL A 177 -6.60 13.65 11.82
CA VAL A 177 -5.15 13.53 11.99
C VAL A 177 -4.40 13.89 10.72
N ALA A 178 -4.62 13.16 9.61
CA ALA A 178 -3.79 13.33 8.43
C ALA A 178 -3.94 14.71 7.78
N ARG A 179 -5.16 15.18 7.53
CA ARG A 179 -5.40 16.50 6.93
C ARG A 179 -4.87 17.67 7.78
N PRO A 180 -5.15 17.75 9.10
CA PRO A 180 -4.57 18.80 9.95
C PRO A 180 -3.05 18.75 9.96
N THR A 181 -2.46 17.55 10.01
CA THR A 181 -1.00 17.37 9.99
C THR A 181 -0.38 17.86 8.67
N LEU A 182 -0.98 17.50 7.54
CA LEU A 182 -0.53 17.98 6.23
C LEU A 182 -0.67 19.49 6.09
N ALA A 183 -1.80 20.05 6.52
CA ALA A 183 -2.05 21.50 6.46
C ALA A 183 -1.02 22.29 7.27
N LEU A 184 -0.62 21.78 8.44
CA LEU A 184 0.32 22.45 9.33
C LEU A 184 1.78 22.29 8.91
N ARG A 185 2.16 21.12 8.37
CA ARG A 185 3.57 20.75 8.12
C ARG A 185 3.95 20.77 6.65
N TRP A 186 3.04 20.38 5.76
CA TRP A 186 3.25 20.30 4.30
C TRP A 186 2.04 20.84 3.54
N PRO A 187 1.80 22.16 3.59
CA PRO A 187 0.62 22.80 2.97
C PRO A 187 0.48 22.49 1.48
N ALA A 188 1.58 22.21 0.79
CA ALA A 188 1.58 21.80 -0.61
C ALA A 188 0.78 20.50 -0.86
N LEU A 189 0.65 19.64 0.15
CA LEU A 189 -0.10 18.38 0.08
C LEU A 189 -1.58 18.51 0.51
N SER A 190 -2.04 19.69 0.89
CA SER A 190 -3.43 19.90 1.35
C SER A 190 -4.47 19.63 0.26
N GLY A 191 -4.08 19.63 -1.02
CA GLY A 191 -4.95 19.28 -2.15
C GLY A 191 -5.17 17.79 -2.34
N VAL A 192 -4.45 16.91 -1.63
CA VAL A 192 -4.63 15.45 -1.74
C VAL A 192 -5.92 15.04 -1.04
N VAL A 193 -6.86 14.49 -1.83
CA VAL A 193 -8.23 14.18 -1.38
C VAL A 193 -8.23 13.06 -0.33
N GLN A 194 -7.50 11.96 -0.57
CA GLN A 194 -7.40 10.85 0.39
C GLN A 194 -5.93 10.45 0.62
N PRO A 195 -5.22 11.16 1.51
CA PRO A 195 -3.81 10.92 1.78
C PRO A 195 -3.52 9.52 2.32
N LEU A 196 -4.49 8.89 3.01
CA LEU A 196 -4.39 7.57 3.60
C LEU A 196 -5.08 6.48 2.76
N SER A 197 -5.37 6.72 1.47
CA SER A 197 -5.90 5.66 0.61
C SER A 197 -4.94 4.49 0.54
N GLY A 198 -5.46 3.26 0.75
CA GLY A 198 -4.71 2.01 0.63
C GLY A 198 -4.44 1.61 -0.82
N GLU A 199 -5.19 2.17 -1.77
CA GLU A 199 -5.03 1.97 -3.19
C GLU A 199 -4.16 3.08 -3.78
N TRP A 200 -2.98 2.72 -4.24
CA TRP A 200 -2.01 3.63 -4.82
C TRP A 200 -1.02 2.92 -5.73
N ALA A 201 -0.36 3.67 -6.59
CA ALA A 201 0.68 3.16 -7.47
C ALA A 201 1.92 4.06 -7.44
N ILE A 202 3.10 3.46 -7.60
CA ILE A 202 4.38 4.16 -7.48
C ILE A 202 5.41 3.57 -8.44
N ARG A 203 6.30 4.42 -8.95
CA ARG A 203 7.49 3.94 -9.65
C ARG A 203 8.42 3.20 -8.66
N ARG A 204 8.86 2.03 -9.06
CA ARG A 204 9.80 1.22 -8.26
C ARG A 204 11.07 1.99 -7.90
N SER A 205 11.62 2.77 -8.83
CA SER A 205 12.81 3.59 -8.61
C SER A 205 12.65 4.50 -7.40
N LEU A 206 11.51 5.18 -7.28
CA LEU A 206 11.20 6.03 -6.13
C LEU A 206 11.00 5.19 -4.86
N LEU A 207 10.14 4.16 -4.88
CA LEU A 207 9.84 3.36 -3.69
C LEU A 207 11.11 2.77 -3.05
N ARG A 208 12.08 2.36 -3.87
CA ARG A 208 13.36 1.81 -3.41
C ARG A 208 14.23 2.83 -2.68
N GLU A 209 14.00 4.13 -2.86
CA GLU A 209 14.71 5.20 -2.17
C GLU A 209 14.06 5.62 -0.84
N LEU A 210 12.79 5.23 -0.63
CA LEU A 210 12.03 5.69 0.53
C LEU A 210 12.32 4.86 1.78
N THR A 211 12.21 5.51 2.92
CA THR A 211 12.11 4.87 4.23
C THR A 211 10.64 4.50 4.46
N VAL A 212 10.36 3.26 4.82
CA VAL A 212 9.01 2.72 4.89
C VAL A 212 8.65 2.33 6.33
N PRO A 213 7.70 3.00 6.98
CA PRO A 213 7.14 2.54 8.26
C PRO A 213 6.57 1.14 8.10
N THR A 214 6.77 0.28 9.08
CA THR A 214 6.33 -1.12 9.01
C THR A 214 4.81 -1.27 9.20
N GLY A 215 4.16 -0.29 9.86
CA GLY A 215 2.73 -0.28 10.17
C GLY A 215 1.85 0.52 9.20
N TYR A 216 0.82 1.15 9.75
CA TYR A 216 -0.20 1.93 9.02
C TYR A 216 0.27 3.33 8.58
N GLY A 217 1.44 3.76 8.98
CA GLY A 217 2.00 5.06 8.56
C GLY A 217 2.53 5.10 7.13
N VAL A 218 2.53 3.98 6.41
CA VAL A 218 3.19 3.84 5.11
C VAL A 218 2.62 4.77 4.04
N GLU A 219 1.30 4.95 3.99
CA GLU A 219 0.66 5.82 3.00
C GLU A 219 1.02 7.29 3.21
N LEU A 220 1.00 7.76 4.45
CA LEU A 220 1.39 9.13 4.79
C LEU A 220 2.88 9.35 4.53
N ALA A 221 3.71 8.39 4.95
CA ALA A 221 5.16 8.43 4.75
C ALA A 221 5.51 8.55 3.27
N THR A 222 4.97 7.66 2.45
CA THR A 222 5.21 7.63 1.00
C THR A 222 4.81 8.94 0.34
N LEU A 223 3.66 9.51 0.74
CA LEU A 223 3.16 10.78 0.22
C LEU A 223 4.11 11.94 0.57
N VAL A 224 4.47 12.05 1.85
CA VAL A 224 5.36 13.12 2.34
C VAL A 224 6.76 12.99 1.76
N ASP A 225 7.34 11.79 1.77
CA ASP A 225 8.69 11.54 1.28
C ASP A 225 8.80 11.77 -0.23
N THR A 226 7.74 11.45 -1.01
CA THR A 226 7.67 11.78 -2.44
C THR A 226 7.71 13.29 -2.63
N HIS A 227 6.87 14.02 -1.89
CA HIS A 227 6.87 15.49 -1.96
C HIS A 227 8.24 16.09 -1.61
N LEU A 228 8.86 15.64 -0.52
CA LEU A 228 10.14 16.17 -0.08
C LEU A 228 11.30 15.88 -1.07
N ARG A 229 11.21 14.78 -1.82
CA ARG A 229 12.26 14.37 -2.76
C ARG A 229 12.05 14.86 -4.19
N ARG A 230 10.81 14.92 -4.64
CA ARG A 230 10.43 15.14 -6.05
C ARG A 230 9.55 16.38 -6.26
N GLY A 231 9.02 16.96 -5.18
CA GLY A 231 8.01 18.01 -5.25
C GLY A 231 6.59 17.45 -5.41
N VAL A 232 5.61 18.34 -5.30
CA VAL A 232 4.19 17.95 -5.36
C VAL A 232 3.76 17.54 -6.77
N ASP A 233 4.39 18.06 -7.82
CA ASP A 233 4.05 17.73 -9.20
C ASP A 233 4.39 16.28 -9.61
N ALA A 234 5.21 15.58 -8.83
CA ALA A 234 5.45 14.14 -9.00
C ALA A 234 4.31 13.27 -8.45
N ILE A 235 3.31 13.89 -7.82
CA ILE A 235 2.15 13.23 -7.22
C ILE A 235 0.91 13.54 -8.04
N ALA A 236 0.13 12.52 -8.39
CA ALA A 236 -1.20 12.66 -8.96
C ALA A 236 -2.23 11.91 -8.11
N GLN A 237 -3.50 12.18 -8.34
CA GLN A 237 -4.61 11.48 -7.70
C GLN A 237 -5.71 11.16 -8.70
N VAL A 238 -6.43 10.06 -8.47
CA VAL A 238 -7.47 9.57 -9.37
C VAL A 238 -8.73 9.24 -8.61
N GLY A 239 -9.87 9.81 -9.05
CA GLY A 239 -11.19 9.49 -8.56
C GLY A 239 -11.65 8.12 -9.07
N MET A 240 -12.02 7.22 -8.14
CA MET A 240 -12.41 5.84 -8.43
C MET A 240 -13.92 5.61 -8.31
N GLY A 241 -14.72 6.64 -8.01
CA GLY A 241 -16.15 6.52 -7.78
C GLY A 241 -16.47 6.06 -6.35
N LEU A 242 -17.34 5.05 -6.19
CA LEU A 242 -17.85 4.62 -4.89
C LEU A 242 -17.01 3.46 -4.32
N ARG A 243 -16.84 3.42 -2.99
CA ARG A 243 -16.24 2.30 -2.24
C ARG A 243 -17.00 2.03 -0.94
N GLY A 244 -17.32 0.77 -0.69
CA GLY A 244 -17.85 0.29 0.61
C GLY A 244 -16.76 0.24 1.68
N HIS A 245 -17.15 0.43 2.94
CA HIS A 245 -16.24 0.49 4.09
C HIS A 245 -16.74 -0.29 5.30
N HIS A 246 -15.80 -0.99 5.98
CA HIS A 246 -16.01 -1.52 7.32
C HIS A 246 -15.56 -0.54 8.41
N HIS A 247 -16.25 -0.53 9.55
CA HIS A 247 -15.94 0.35 10.67
C HIS A 247 -14.89 -0.26 11.60
N GLN A 248 -13.84 0.49 11.89
CA GLN A 248 -12.90 0.19 12.97
C GLN A 248 -13.32 0.86 14.29
N SER A 249 -12.93 0.25 15.41
CA SER A 249 -13.19 0.83 16.73
C SER A 249 -12.42 2.14 16.94
N LEU A 250 -12.95 3.04 17.79
CA LEU A 250 -12.26 4.30 18.09
C LEU A 250 -10.88 4.08 18.73
N HIS A 251 -10.72 3.04 19.55
CA HIS A 251 -9.44 2.70 20.16
C HIS A 251 -8.42 2.23 19.12
N GLY A 252 -8.82 1.40 18.14
CA GLY A 252 -7.96 1.01 17.02
C GLY A 252 -7.54 2.22 16.16
N LEU A 253 -8.46 3.16 15.90
CA LEU A 253 -8.13 4.39 15.20
C LEU A 253 -7.14 5.28 16.00
N GLY A 254 -7.17 5.23 17.35
CA GLY A 254 -6.19 5.90 18.20
C GLY A 254 -4.78 5.37 18.03
N ALA A 255 -4.61 4.05 17.94
CA ALA A 255 -3.30 3.45 17.64
C ALA A 255 -2.78 3.85 16.25
N MET A 256 -3.64 3.79 15.21
CA MET A 256 -3.29 4.27 13.87
C MET A 256 -2.89 5.76 13.88
N ALA A 257 -3.63 6.61 14.62
CA ALA A 257 -3.32 8.02 14.76
C ALA A 257 -1.93 8.25 15.39
N THR A 258 -1.57 7.45 16.39
CA THR A 258 -0.25 7.51 17.03
C THR A 258 0.88 7.20 16.05
N GLU A 259 0.74 6.15 15.23
CA GLU A 259 1.70 5.84 14.16
C GLU A 259 1.84 7.00 13.17
N LEU A 260 0.73 7.56 12.69
CA LEU A 260 0.73 8.65 11.72
C LEU A 260 1.41 9.91 12.27
N LEU A 261 1.15 10.27 13.52
CA LEU A 261 1.79 11.41 14.16
C LEU A 261 3.29 11.19 14.35
N ALA A 262 3.71 10.00 14.76
CA ALA A 262 5.13 9.66 14.88
C ALA A 262 5.85 9.72 13.53
N VAL A 263 5.23 9.20 12.47
CA VAL A 263 5.74 9.29 11.08
C VAL A 263 5.88 10.75 10.64
N ALA A 264 4.89 11.58 10.91
CA ALA A 264 4.92 13.00 10.57
C ALA A 264 6.00 13.75 11.36
N ASP A 265 6.13 13.48 12.65
CA ASP A 265 7.13 14.11 13.52
C ASP A 265 8.55 13.76 13.07
N ARG A 266 8.83 12.50 12.74
CA ARG A 266 10.13 12.08 12.20
C ARG A 266 10.49 12.84 10.93
N ARG A 267 9.55 13.01 10.01
CA ARG A 267 9.75 13.74 8.74
C ARG A 267 9.87 15.25 8.92
N ALA A 268 9.31 15.77 10.00
CA ALA A 268 9.50 17.17 10.42
C ALA A 268 10.77 17.39 11.27
N GLY A 269 11.57 16.36 11.51
CA GLY A 269 12.80 16.45 12.31
C GLY A 269 12.57 16.51 13.83
N ALA A 270 11.37 16.14 14.31
CA ALA A 270 10.96 16.21 15.71
C ALA A 270 10.45 14.88 16.29
N GLY A 271 10.60 13.77 15.52
CA GLY A 271 10.01 12.50 15.90
C GLY A 271 10.68 11.80 17.07
N PRO A 272 9.96 10.87 17.73
CA PRO A 272 10.51 10.04 18.79
C PRO A 272 11.65 9.17 18.26
N GLY A 273 12.72 9.05 19.05
CA GLY A 273 13.82 8.14 18.75
C GLY A 273 13.52 6.67 19.11
N ALA A 274 12.36 6.40 19.71
CA ALA A 274 11.94 5.07 20.13
C ALA A 274 11.30 4.27 18.98
N ASP A 275 11.46 2.95 19.02
CA ASP A 275 10.87 2.01 18.07
C ASP A 275 9.42 1.61 18.44
N ALA A 276 8.97 1.97 19.66
CA ALA A 276 7.60 1.78 20.13
C ALA A 276 7.25 2.81 21.20
N VAL A 277 5.96 3.05 21.38
CA VAL A 277 5.41 3.87 22.46
C VAL A 277 4.19 3.18 23.10
N GLU A 278 3.97 3.40 24.40
CA GLU A 278 2.76 2.97 25.08
C GLU A 278 1.64 4.01 24.89
N LEU A 279 0.53 3.56 24.32
CA LEU A 279 -0.70 4.35 24.19
C LEU A 279 -1.68 3.94 25.29
N HIS A 280 -1.97 4.87 26.21
CA HIS A 280 -2.96 4.67 27.26
C HIS A 280 -4.32 5.16 26.79
N GLN A 281 -5.32 4.31 26.84
CA GLN A 281 -6.71 4.61 26.50
C GLN A 281 -7.63 4.16 27.61
N TYR A 282 -8.85 4.68 27.62
CA TYR A 282 -9.79 4.41 28.71
C TYR A 282 -11.14 3.95 28.15
N GLY A 283 -11.64 2.86 28.69
CA GLY A 283 -12.98 2.33 28.41
C GLY A 283 -14.03 2.86 29.41
N THR A 284 -15.23 2.28 29.32
CA THR A 284 -16.35 2.60 30.21
C THR A 284 -15.95 2.40 31.67
N GLY A 285 -16.33 3.33 32.54
CA GLY A 285 -16.00 3.29 33.97
C GLY A 285 -14.53 3.60 34.28
N GLY A 286 -13.76 4.17 33.36
CA GLY A 286 -12.34 4.51 33.54
C GLY A 286 -11.41 3.31 33.48
N LYS A 287 -11.85 2.18 32.92
CA LYS A 287 -11.00 0.99 32.74
C LYS A 287 -9.85 1.34 31.80
N THR A 288 -8.62 1.27 32.30
CA THR A 288 -7.42 1.53 31.52
C THR A 288 -7.17 0.40 30.50
N MET A 289 -6.78 0.81 29.30
CA MET A 289 -6.28 -0.05 28.23
C MET A 289 -4.93 0.49 27.78
N THR A 290 -3.91 -0.33 27.76
CA THR A 290 -2.57 0.04 27.29
C THR A 290 -2.26 -0.77 26.04
N THR A 291 -1.84 -0.08 24.97
CA THR A 291 -1.44 -0.71 23.70
C THR A 291 -0.04 -0.23 23.36
N GLU A 292 0.87 -1.17 23.12
CA GLU A 292 2.16 -0.85 22.53
C GLU A 292 1.97 -0.57 21.02
N VAL A 293 2.38 0.60 20.58
CA VAL A 293 2.32 1.02 19.18
C VAL A 293 3.74 1.01 18.61
N GLY A 294 3.98 0.11 17.65
CA GLY A 294 5.26 -0.01 16.96
C GLY A 294 5.50 1.17 16.02
N LEU A 295 6.71 1.70 16.04
CA LEU A 295 7.11 2.86 15.24
C LEU A 295 8.33 2.55 14.36
N VAL A 296 8.64 1.29 14.13
CA VAL A 296 9.79 0.86 13.35
C VAL A 296 9.65 1.28 11.89
N GLU A 297 10.74 1.69 11.28
CA GLU A 297 10.82 1.98 9.84
C GLU A 297 11.92 1.15 9.17
N ARG A 298 11.63 0.63 7.99
CA ARG A 298 12.60 0.01 7.10
C ARG A 298 13.35 1.08 6.32
N GLY A 299 14.66 0.98 6.28
CA GLY A 299 15.48 1.83 5.42
C GLY A 299 15.22 1.58 3.93
N PRO A 300 15.75 2.46 3.05
CA PRO A 300 15.61 2.33 1.61
C PRO A 300 16.03 0.97 1.08
N ALA A 301 15.16 0.31 0.32
CA ALA A 301 15.45 -0.99 -0.27
C ALA A 301 16.62 -0.96 -1.26
N SER A 302 16.93 0.22 -1.82
CA SER A 302 18.11 0.43 -2.67
C SER A 302 19.44 0.23 -1.94
N ARG A 303 19.44 0.31 -0.61
CA ARG A 303 20.64 0.11 0.24
C ARG A 303 20.79 -1.34 0.72
N VAL A 304 19.83 -2.17 0.42
CA VAL A 304 19.85 -3.59 0.81
C VAL A 304 20.63 -4.39 -0.22
N GLY A 305 21.68 -5.07 0.23
CA GLY A 305 22.48 -5.96 -0.59
C GLY A 305 21.72 -7.22 -1.08
N PRO A 306 22.33 -8.03 -1.93
CA PRO A 306 21.76 -9.32 -2.32
C PRO A 306 21.56 -10.20 -1.06
N PRO A 307 20.64 -11.20 -1.13
CA PRO A 307 20.50 -12.15 -0.04
C PRO A 307 21.83 -12.88 0.18
N PRO A 308 22.18 -13.24 1.43
CA PRO A 308 23.34 -14.08 1.68
C PRO A 308 23.17 -15.42 0.94
N ASP A 309 24.26 -15.96 0.45
CA ASP A 309 24.26 -17.30 -0.17
C ASP A 309 23.63 -18.30 0.81
N ARG A 310 22.69 -19.09 0.30
CA ARG A 310 22.17 -20.19 1.11
C ARG A 310 23.34 -21.06 1.50
N PRO A 311 23.55 -21.39 2.80
CA PRO A 311 24.53 -22.37 3.15
C PRO A 311 24.23 -23.64 2.36
N GLU A 312 25.18 -24.11 1.58
CA GLU A 312 25.08 -25.40 0.88
C GLU A 312 24.66 -26.44 1.94
N GLY A 313 23.48 -27.01 1.77
CA GLY A 313 23.03 -28.08 2.64
C GLY A 313 24.08 -29.21 2.64
N PRO A 314 24.27 -29.96 3.73
CA PRO A 314 25.29 -30.98 3.82
C PRO A 314 25.17 -31.89 2.61
N CYS A 315 26.21 -31.89 1.79
CA CYS A 315 26.35 -32.76 0.64
C CYS A 315 26.04 -34.18 1.09
N ALA A 316 24.97 -34.79 0.55
CA ALA A 316 24.68 -36.20 0.78
C ALA A 316 25.89 -36.98 0.25
N ARG A 317 26.80 -37.33 1.17
CA ARG A 317 27.88 -38.24 0.86
C ARG A 317 27.23 -39.54 0.43
N GLU A 318 27.41 -39.89 -0.82
CA GLU A 318 27.18 -41.23 -1.36
C GLU A 318 27.73 -42.25 -0.38
N VAL A 319 26.83 -43.02 0.24
CA VAL A 319 27.19 -44.29 0.84
C VAL A 319 27.34 -45.32 -0.28
N ALA A 320 28.50 -45.25 -0.94
CA ALA A 320 28.99 -46.38 -1.70
C ALA A 320 29.56 -47.40 -0.70
N GLY A 321 28.72 -48.30 -0.25
CA GLY A 321 29.05 -49.41 0.63
C GLY A 321 28.86 -50.74 -0.08
N ARG A 322 29.95 -51.25 -0.51
CA ARG A 322 30.34 -52.65 -0.75
C ARG A 322 29.34 -53.73 -0.28
N CYS A 323 28.90 -54.56 -1.15
CA CYS A 323 29.16 -56.00 -1.37
C CYS A 323 28.25 -56.52 -2.50
#